data_c01aae11bbf0d92934974f8856b6a55f
#
_entry.id   c01aae11bbf0d92934974f8856b6a55f
#
_cell.length_a   1.000
_cell.length_b   1.000
_cell.length_c   1.000
_cell.angle_alpha   90.00
_cell.angle_beta   90.00
_cell.angle_gamma   90.00
#
_symmetry.space_group_name_H-M   'P 1'
#
loop_
_entity.id
_entity.type
_entity.pdbx_description
1 polymer ?
#
loop_
_entity_poly.entity_id
_entity_poly.type
_entity_poly.pdbx_seq_one_letter_code
_entity_poly.pdbx_strand_id
1 'polypeptide(L)'
;MVEANIIILAAGYNKISEKPCSLWSFGNGKSILDWQIHAFETVLPNNEINIAIGYNRQKIIDNYPNYIFRHVLDWEKSSALHSFLSVASDCSKHTLVMYGDTVFHPDTLAEFNKIKDDVVVAVDSVWKKRFFGRSKKDINLAETLDVQPYGEVEYTGLIKLSPQVMKWILKHKDSYNLTSSFIDFLSDLKIAGFKISSYDVSGNWAEMNEPTDLVHFILGSKAETLLRIQPKLIKSKVCDQITCNWNDWRSHSEKVIKDVQSKFGGQRLIVRSSSVEEDGWETSQAGVFESILDVDSDNIETLRKAIEDVFLSYKDLKSNTHVLIQPFLSDVRISGVIFTCDMITGAPYYIINYDDVSGKTDTITSGNSNSLRTTILYRNEINNILSIDPRLKKVIDAVQELEQLLGYNKLDIEFAIDKDDQCFIFQIRPITVNHEKYKIDDKSFGSHLQKAQEEFNSLQEKPTHIFGDYAIFSRMTDWNPAEIIGTRPNALAINLYDYLITEKIWATQRTEFGYRDIRPAQLVYNFCAQPFVDCRASINSFIPANLTEGCTSRLVNAYLDLLKK
;
A
#
# COMPACT_ATOMS: atom_id res chain seq x y z
N MET A 1 -9.48 22.89 28.49
CA MET A 1 -9.95 21.65 27.82
C MET A 1 -10.94 21.00 28.79
N VAL A 2 -12.03 20.42 28.28
CA VAL A 2 -13.03 19.74 29.11
C VAL A 2 -12.47 18.37 29.47
N GLU A 3 -12.40 18.04 30.77
CA GLU A 3 -12.08 16.68 31.19
C GLU A 3 -13.17 15.71 30.68
N ALA A 4 -12.74 14.61 30.08
CA ALA A 4 -13.63 13.60 29.54
C ALA A 4 -13.23 12.20 30.00
N ASN A 5 -14.19 11.31 30.12
CA ASN A 5 -13.98 9.87 30.25
C ASN A 5 -13.93 9.27 28.85
N ILE A 6 -12.90 8.51 28.53
CA ILE A 6 -12.71 7.89 27.21
C ILE A 6 -12.94 6.40 27.32
N ILE A 7 -13.78 5.84 26.46
CA ILE A 7 -14.07 4.40 26.40
C ILE A 7 -13.82 3.90 24.97
N ILE A 8 -12.87 2.97 24.83
CA ILE A 8 -12.58 2.29 23.56
C ILE A 8 -13.21 0.88 23.62
N LEU A 9 -14.07 0.56 22.66
CA LEU A 9 -14.82 -0.70 22.61
C LEU A 9 -14.02 -1.80 21.87
N ALA A 10 -13.03 -2.38 22.52
CA ALA A 10 -12.12 -3.38 21.97
C ALA A 10 -12.53 -4.84 22.34
N ALA A 11 -13.81 -5.10 22.65
CA ALA A 11 -14.28 -6.41 23.09
C ALA A 11 -14.57 -7.39 21.94
N GLY A 12 -14.74 -6.88 20.71
CA GLY A 12 -15.21 -7.63 19.55
C GLY A 12 -14.20 -8.62 18.96
N TYR A 13 -14.75 -9.56 18.19
CA TYR A 13 -14.02 -10.54 17.39
C TYR A 13 -14.09 -10.17 15.92
N ASN A 14 -12.94 -10.16 15.25
CA ASN A 14 -12.92 -10.05 13.78
C ASN A 14 -12.64 -11.43 13.17
N LYS A 15 -13.41 -11.80 12.13
CA LYS A 15 -13.36 -13.10 11.46
C LYS A 15 -12.06 -13.35 10.67
N ILE A 16 -11.23 -12.33 10.46
CA ILE A 16 -10.06 -12.39 9.56
C ILE A 16 -8.79 -12.78 10.31
N SER A 17 -8.69 -12.57 11.61
CA SER A 17 -7.49 -12.91 12.37
C SER A 17 -7.83 -13.54 13.73
N GLU A 18 -6.94 -14.41 14.24
CA GLU A 18 -7.00 -14.96 15.59
C GLU A 18 -6.65 -13.92 16.69
N LYS A 19 -6.43 -12.66 16.30
CA LYS A 19 -6.16 -11.55 17.22
C LYS A 19 -7.38 -10.65 17.33
N PRO A 20 -7.59 -9.97 18.49
CA PRO A 20 -8.54 -8.86 18.56
C PRO A 20 -8.29 -7.85 17.45
N CYS A 21 -9.35 -7.30 16.83
CA CYS A 21 -9.18 -6.31 15.75
C CYS A 21 -8.32 -5.12 16.19
N SER A 22 -8.53 -4.63 17.40
CA SER A 22 -7.76 -3.54 18.00
C SER A 22 -6.24 -3.80 18.10
N LEU A 23 -5.80 -5.07 18.07
CA LEU A 23 -4.39 -5.46 18.06
C LEU A 23 -3.83 -5.72 16.64
N TRP A 24 -4.57 -5.46 15.61
CA TRP A 24 -4.00 -5.49 14.27
C TRP A 24 -2.89 -4.45 14.16
N SER A 25 -1.75 -4.90 13.67
CA SER A 25 -0.59 -4.05 13.45
C SER A 25 -0.12 -4.14 12.01
N PHE A 26 0.31 -3.03 11.46
CA PHE A 26 0.78 -2.91 10.09
C PHE A 26 2.21 -2.36 10.08
N GLY A 27 3.11 -3.11 9.49
CA GLY A 27 4.46 -2.71 9.12
C GLY A 27 5.39 -2.26 10.25
N ASN A 28 5.06 -1.22 10.99
CA ASN A 28 5.89 -0.65 12.06
C ASN A 28 5.59 -1.21 13.45
N GLY A 29 4.75 -2.24 13.54
CA GLY A 29 4.34 -2.84 14.81
C GLY A 29 3.30 -2.07 15.61
N LYS A 30 2.84 -0.89 15.16
CA LYS A 30 1.75 -0.14 15.82
C LYS A 30 0.41 -0.78 15.50
N SER A 31 -0.36 -1.07 16.53
CA SER A 31 -1.72 -1.60 16.43
C SER A 31 -2.75 -0.49 16.19
N ILE A 32 -3.99 -0.88 15.85
CA ILE A 32 -5.12 0.08 15.81
C ILE A 32 -5.27 0.79 17.14
N LEU A 33 -5.16 0.05 18.24
CA LEU A 33 -5.27 0.60 19.59
C LEU A 33 -4.16 1.63 19.89
N ASP A 34 -2.93 1.43 19.37
CA ASP A 34 -1.86 2.43 19.48
C ASP A 34 -2.23 3.75 18.79
N TRP A 35 -2.87 3.67 17.61
CA TRP A 35 -3.35 4.86 16.89
C TRP A 35 -4.46 5.58 17.64
N GLN A 36 -5.41 4.85 18.18
CA GLN A 36 -6.53 5.40 18.96
C GLN A 36 -6.03 6.08 20.24
N ILE A 37 -5.18 5.40 21.00
CA ILE A 37 -4.56 5.94 22.21
C ILE A 37 -3.77 7.21 21.89
N HIS A 38 -2.92 7.16 20.87
CA HIS A 38 -2.13 8.33 20.45
C HIS A 38 -3.01 9.53 20.07
N ALA A 39 -4.10 9.31 19.34
CA ALA A 39 -5.03 10.38 18.98
C ALA A 39 -5.69 11.00 20.22
N PHE A 40 -6.13 10.19 21.18
CA PHE A 40 -6.72 10.68 22.42
C PHE A 40 -5.70 11.39 23.32
N GLU A 41 -4.51 10.84 23.49
CA GLU A 41 -3.45 11.46 24.31
C GLU A 41 -2.97 12.80 23.71
N THR A 42 -2.98 12.93 22.37
CA THR A 42 -2.64 14.19 21.69
C THR A 42 -3.71 15.25 21.93
N VAL A 43 -4.99 14.91 21.86
CA VAL A 43 -6.12 15.85 21.92
C VAL A 43 -6.56 16.11 23.36
N LEU A 44 -6.53 15.10 24.19
CA LEU A 44 -7.03 15.08 25.57
C LEU A 44 -5.95 14.54 26.53
N PRO A 45 -4.79 15.17 26.62
CA PRO A 45 -3.73 14.74 27.53
C PRO A 45 -4.25 14.72 28.97
N ASN A 46 -3.83 13.74 29.75
CA ASN A 46 -4.23 13.52 31.14
C ASN A 46 -5.68 13.07 31.38
N ASN A 47 -6.40 12.63 30.34
CA ASN A 47 -7.70 11.99 30.50
C ASN A 47 -7.54 10.47 30.65
N GLU A 48 -8.43 9.88 31.42
CA GLU A 48 -8.44 8.45 31.66
C GLU A 48 -9.01 7.69 30.47
N ILE A 49 -8.25 6.73 29.94
CA ILE A 49 -8.68 5.86 28.84
C ILE A 49 -9.07 4.49 29.42
N ASN A 50 -10.34 4.15 29.26
CA ASN A 50 -10.90 2.86 29.63
C ASN A 50 -11.04 2.00 28.36
N ILE A 51 -10.53 0.77 28.38
CA ILE A 51 -10.60 -0.16 27.27
C ILE A 51 -11.57 -1.27 27.63
N ALA A 52 -12.69 -1.35 26.90
CA ALA A 52 -13.65 -2.44 27.04
C ALA A 52 -13.11 -3.68 26.30
N ILE A 53 -12.88 -4.77 27.01
CA ILE A 53 -12.21 -5.98 26.50
C ILE A 53 -13.09 -7.21 26.64
N GLY A 54 -12.98 -8.13 25.68
CA GLY A 54 -13.75 -9.38 25.63
C GLY A 54 -12.97 -10.51 25.01
N TYR A 55 -13.01 -10.62 23.68
CA TYR A 55 -12.25 -11.64 22.94
C TYR A 55 -10.76 -11.53 23.20
N ASN A 56 -10.15 -12.65 23.52
CA ASN A 56 -8.68 -12.79 23.71
C ASN A 56 -8.08 -11.68 24.58
N ARG A 57 -8.83 -11.26 25.61
CA ARG A 57 -8.57 -10.11 26.48
C ARG A 57 -7.16 -10.08 27.07
N GLN A 58 -6.59 -11.25 27.38
CA GLN A 58 -5.26 -11.31 27.97
C GLN A 58 -4.20 -10.72 27.06
N LYS A 59 -4.29 -10.93 25.75
CA LYS A 59 -3.36 -10.32 24.78
C LYS A 59 -3.43 -8.78 24.80
N ILE A 60 -4.61 -8.20 25.01
CA ILE A 60 -4.74 -6.73 25.10
C ILE A 60 -4.10 -6.25 26.41
N ILE A 61 -4.38 -6.91 27.53
CA ILE A 61 -3.82 -6.57 28.85
C ILE A 61 -2.29 -6.63 28.83
N ASP A 62 -1.73 -7.69 28.26
CA ASP A 62 -0.27 -7.91 28.22
C ASP A 62 0.44 -6.82 27.39
N ASN A 63 -0.19 -6.33 26.31
CA ASN A 63 0.38 -5.28 25.48
C ASN A 63 0.20 -3.86 26.06
N TYR A 64 -0.82 -3.64 26.91
CA TYR A 64 -1.20 -2.31 27.42
C TYR A 64 -1.36 -2.27 28.95
N PRO A 65 -0.42 -2.76 29.76
CA PRO A 65 -0.61 -2.99 31.20
C PRO A 65 -0.92 -1.72 32.00
N ASN A 66 -0.68 -0.54 31.46
CA ASN A 66 -0.85 0.75 32.14
C ASN A 66 -2.23 1.39 31.94
N TYR A 67 -3.14 0.75 31.20
CA TYR A 67 -4.49 1.28 30.93
C TYR A 67 -5.55 0.59 31.81
N ILE A 68 -6.74 1.19 31.88
CA ILE A 68 -7.86 0.66 32.65
C ILE A 68 -8.69 -0.25 31.77
N PHE A 69 -8.88 -1.48 32.21
CA PHE A 69 -9.66 -2.47 31.51
C PHE A 69 -11.04 -2.65 32.13
N ARG A 70 -12.05 -2.75 31.27
CA ARG A 70 -13.42 -3.07 31.63
C ARG A 70 -13.83 -4.34 30.89
N HIS A 71 -14.26 -5.36 31.64
CA HIS A 71 -14.60 -6.66 31.05
C HIS A 71 -16.03 -6.70 30.55
N VAL A 72 -16.21 -7.07 29.27
CA VAL A 72 -17.50 -7.36 28.63
C VAL A 72 -17.70 -8.88 28.66
N LEU A 73 -18.60 -9.37 29.50
CA LEU A 73 -18.75 -10.82 29.74
C LEU A 73 -19.41 -11.52 28.54
N ASP A 74 -20.42 -10.91 27.96
CA ASP A 74 -21.23 -11.49 26.87
C ASP A 74 -20.77 -11.03 25.47
N TRP A 75 -19.48 -10.71 25.31
CA TRP A 75 -18.91 -10.12 24.11
C TRP A 75 -19.21 -10.90 22.82
N GLU A 76 -19.37 -12.23 22.87
CA GLU A 76 -19.65 -13.09 21.69
C GLU A 76 -21.00 -12.81 21.05
N LYS A 77 -21.96 -12.33 21.83
CA LYS A 77 -23.35 -12.15 21.42
C LYS A 77 -23.82 -10.70 21.52
N SER A 78 -22.98 -9.84 22.07
CA SER A 78 -23.33 -8.44 22.33
C SER A 78 -22.96 -7.52 21.19
N SER A 79 -23.82 -6.50 20.97
CA SER A 79 -23.53 -5.38 20.11
C SER A 79 -22.49 -4.42 20.72
N ALA A 80 -22.00 -3.48 19.94
CA ALA A 80 -21.14 -2.40 20.43
C ALA A 80 -21.86 -1.54 21.48
N LEU A 81 -23.15 -1.27 21.32
CA LEU A 81 -23.95 -0.57 22.34
C LEU A 81 -23.99 -1.33 23.67
N HIS A 82 -24.27 -2.63 23.64
CA HIS A 82 -24.29 -3.43 24.88
C HIS A 82 -22.90 -3.45 25.54
N SER A 83 -21.84 -3.56 24.77
CA SER A 83 -20.46 -3.47 25.27
C SER A 83 -20.22 -2.13 25.99
N PHE A 84 -20.69 -1.02 25.43
CA PHE A 84 -20.64 0.30 26.07
C PHE A 84 -21.46 0.32 27.36
N LEU A 85 -22.74 -0.07 27.31
CA LEU A 85 -23.66 -0.01 28.47
C LEU A 85 -23.19 -0.87 29.64
N SER A 86 -22.52 -2.01 29.38
CA SER A 86 -22.00 -2.90 30.40
C SER A 86 -20.81 -2.29 31.18
N VAL A 87 -20.06 -1.39 30.55
CA VAL A 87 -18.88 -0.74 31.16
C VAL A 87 -19.13 0.70 31.60
N ALA A 88 -20.24 1.30 31.20
CA ALA A 88 -20.62 2.65 31.57
C ALA A 88 -20.88 2.78 33.09
N SER A 89 -20.11 3.59 33.78
CA SER A 89 -20.17 3.74 35.25
C SER A 89 -20.08 5.18 35.73
N ASP A 90 -19.38 6.06 35.03
CA ASP A 90 -19.16 7.47 35.41
C ASP A 90 -20.11 8.42 34.65
N CYS A 91 -20.72 9.33 35.39
CA CYS A 91 -21.59 10.39 34.84
C CYS A 91 -21.15 11.80 35.29
N SER A 92 -19.94 11.93 35.84
CA SER A 92 -19.45 13.22 36.33
C SER A 92 -18.86 14.11 35.22
N LYS A 93 -18.37 13.49 34.15
CA LYS A 93 -17.69 14.15 33.01
C LYS A 93 -18.38 13.81 31.70
N HIS A 94 -18.02 14.52 30.62
CA HIS A 94 -18.36 14.06 29.28
C HIS A 94 -17.72 12.69 29.01
N THR A 95 -18.42 11.84 28.27
CA THR A 95 -17.91 10.52 27.91
C THR A 95 -17.76 10.45 26.38
N LEU A 96 -16.56 10.14 25.91
CA LEU A 96 -16.29 9.79 24.51
C LEU A 96 -16.24 8.28 24.38
N VAL A 97 -17.01 7.74 23.45
CA VAL A 97 -17.02 6.30 23.13
C VAL A 97 -16.58 6.11 21.69
N MET A 98 -15.64 5.19 21.46
CA MET A 98 -15.10 4.87 20.15
C MET A 98 -15.11 3.36 19.91
N TYR A 99 -15.46 2.93 18.71
CA TYR A 99 -15.34 1.53 18.30
C TYR A 99 -13.86 1.11 18.26
N GLY A 100 -13.58 -0.14 18.57
CA GLY A 100 -12.19 -0.68 18.67
C GLY A 100 -11.53 -0.94 17.31
N ASP A 101 -12.26 -0.83 16.22
CA ASP A 101 -11.81 -1.03 14.85
C ASP A 101 -11.84 0.25 14.02
N THR A 102 -12.10 1.41 14.62
CA THR A 102 -12.11 2.71 13.93
C THR A 102 -10.94 3.58 14.35
N VAL A 103 -10.43 4.39 13.44
CA VAL A 103 -9.34 5.35 13.69
C VAL A 103 -9.70 6.73 13.15
N PHE A 104 -9.20 7.77 13.84
CA PHE A 104 -9.39 9.17 13.49
C PHE A 104 -8.07 9.92 13.57
N HIS A 105 -7.88 10.88 12.68
CA HIS A 105 -6.76 11.82 12.83
C HIS A 105 -6.95 12.68 14.09
N PRO A 106 -5.86 13.02 14.81
CA PRO A 106 -5.94 13.89 16.00
C PRO A 106 -6.67 15.21 15.74
N ASP A 107 -6.46 15.85 14.59
CA ASP A 107 -7.13 17.11 14.23
C ASP A 107 -8.65 16.94 14.12
N THR A 108 -9.11 15.85 13.46
CA THR A 108 -10.54 15.51 13.37
C THR A 108 -11.16 15.31 14.75
N LEU A 109 -10.46 14.59 15.62
CA LEU A 109 -10.90 14.37 16.99
C LEU A 109 -10.92 15.67 17.81
N ALA A 110 -9.97 16.56 17.59
CA ALA A 110 -9.91 17.87 18.25
C ALA A 110 -11.12 18.74 17.87
N GLU A 111 -11.46 18.83 16.58
CA GLU A 111 -12.63 19.59 16.11
C GLU A 111 -13.94 18.98 16.62
N PHE A 112 -14.08 17.67 16.54
CA PHE A 112 -15.23 16.94 17.10
C PHE A 112 -15.44 17.26 18.58
N ASN A 113 -14.36 17.31 19.36
CA ASN A 113 -14.44 17.55 20.80
C ASN A 113 -14.86 19.00 21.17
N LYS A 114 -14.73 19.97 20.27
CA LYS A 114 -15.15 21.37 20.51
C LYS A 114 -16.67 21.57 20.58
N ILE A 115 -17.46 20.67 19.97
CA ILE A 115 -18.93 20.77 19.95
C ILE A 115 -19.49 20.47 21.34
N LYS A 116 -20.39 21.32 21.85
CA LYS A 116 -20.87 21.29 23.26
C LYS A 116 -22.34 20.91 23.39
N ASP A 117 -22.85 20.03 22.56
CA ASP A 117 -24.23 19.57 22.67
C ASP A 117 -24.35 18.33 23.59
N ASP A 118 -25.58 17.93 23.94
CA ASP A 118 -25.85 16.80 24.84
C ASP A 118 -25.28 15.50 24.29
N VAL A 119 -25.50 15.29 22.98
CA VAL A 119 -25.01 14.15 22.21
C VAL A 119 -24.35 14.68 20.94
N VAL A 120 -23.13 14.27 20.67
CA VAL A 120 -22.45 14.56 19.41
C VAL A 120 -22.04 13.24 18.77
N VAL A 121 -22.47 13.01 17.51
CA VAL A 121 -22.11 11.83 16.72
C VAL A 121 -21.20 12.22 15.57
N ALA A 122 -20.13 11.47 15.36
CA ALA A 122 -19.33 11.60 14.17
C ALA A 122 -19.95 10.78 13.03
N VAL A 123 -20.14 11.41 11.89
CA VAL A 123 -20.76 10.82 10.69
C VAL A 123 -19.91 11.07 9.46
N ASP A 124 -20.04 10.23 8.45
CA ASP A 124 -19.35 10.39 7.16
C ASP A 124 -20.36 10.56 6.03
N SER A 125 -20.41 11.76 5.45
CA SER A 125 -21.31 12.08 4.33
C SER A 125 -20.82 11.50 2.99
N VAL A 126 -19.53 11.11 2.91
CA VAL A 126 -18.93 10.54 1.69
C VAL A 126 -18.67 9.04 1.81
N TRP A 127 -19.27 8.37 2.77
CA TRP A 127 -19.05 6.98 3.16
C TRP A 127 -19.12 5.98 1.99
N LYS A 128 -19.98 6.20 0.99
CA LYS A 128 -20.15 5.31 -0.17
C LYS A 128 -18.85 5.15 -0.98
N LYS A 129 -17.96 6.14 -0.92
CA LYS A 129 -16.65 6.08 -1.58
C LYS A 129 -15.74 5.03 -0.95
N ARG A 130 -15.79 4.87 0.37
CA ARG A 130 -15.00 3.87 1.12
C ARG A 130 -15.37 2.43 0.73
N PHE A 131 -16.61 2.23 0.30
CA PHE A 131 -17.13 0.92 -0.14
C PHE A 131 -16.95 0.65 -1.64
N PHE A 132 -16.32 1.56 -2.37
CA PHE A 132 -16.04 1.33 -3.79
C PHE A 132 -15.15 0.09 -3.96
N GLY A 133 -15.56 -0.84 -4.84
CA GLY A 133 -14.86 -2.12 -5.05
C GLY A 133 -15.16 -3.22 -4.01
N ARG A 134 -15.88 -2.92 -2.93
CA ARG A 134 -16.29 -3.90 -1.93
C ARG A 134 -17.58 -4.64 -2.32
N SER A 135 -17.79 -5.77 -1.68
CA SER A 135 -19.00 -6.57 -1.91
C SER A 135 -20.26 -5.83 -1.45
N LYS A 136 -21.42 -6.09 -2.10
CA LYS A 136 -22.70 -5.57 -1.63
C LYS A 136 -23.04 -6.00 -0.19
N LYS A 137 -22.48 -7.11 0.26
CA LYS A 137 -22.66 -7.60 1.62
C LYS A 137 -21.99 -6.68 2.64
N ASP A 138 -20.83 -6.13 2.32
CA ASP A 138 -20.10 -5.20 3.19
C ASP A 138 -20.83 -3.86 3.28
N ILE A 139 -21.36 -3.35 2.17
CA ILE A 139 -22.16 -2.11 2.14
C ILE A 139 -23.40 -2.23 3.04
N ASN A 140 -24.03 -3.40 3.08
CA ASN A 140 -25.23 -3.62 3.91
C ASN A 140 -24.92 -3.73 5.43
N LEU A 141 -23.64 -3.77 5.81
CA LEU A 141 -23.22 -3.76 7.22
C LEU A 141 -22.97 -2.34 7.77
N ALA A 142 -22.95 -1.33 6.90
CA ALA A 142 -22.76 0.06 7.31
C ALA A 142 -23.91 0.53 8.20
N GLU A 143 -23.58 1.12 9.35
CA GLU A 143 -24.54 1.73 10.26
C GLU A 143 -24.93 3.12 9.74
N THR A 144 -26.10 3.26 9.08
CA THR A 144 -26.50 4.52 8.43
C THR A 144 -27.55 5.29 9.23
N LEU A 145 -27.48 6.63 9.12
CA LEU A 145 -28.38 7.61 9.72
C LEU A 145 -28.86 8.60 8.64
N ASP A 146 -30.07 9.14 8.80
CA ASP A 146 -30.52 10.29 8.00
C ASP A 146 -30.24 11.59 8.78
N VAL A 147 -29.32 12.40 8.27
CA VAL A 147 -28.86 13.64 8.91
C VAL A 147 -28.93 14.80 7.93
N GLN A 148 -29.73 15.83 8.28
CA GLN A 148 -29.80 17.05 7.48
C GLN A 148 -28.56 17.95 7.70
N PRO A 149 -27.96 18.54 6.66
CA PRO A 149 -28.40 18.58 5.25
C PRO A 149 -27.84 17.45 4.37
N TYR A 150 -27.15 16.45 4.91
CA TYR A 150 -26.35 15.46 4.17
C TYR A 150 -27.18 14.29 3.63
N GLY A 151 -28.39 14.04 4.17
CA GLY A 151 -29.19 12.85 3.87
C GLY A 151 -28.62 11.59 4.57
N GLU A 152 -28.56 10.47 3.84
CA GLU A 152 -28.02 9.22 4.37
C GLU A 152 -26.50 9.28 4.56
N VAL A 153 -26.05 9.19 5.80
CA VAL A 153 -24.65 9.22 6.23
C VAL A 153 -24.32 7.97 7.04
N GLU A 154 -23.04 7.59 7.10
CA GLU A 154 -22.59 6.49 7.94
C GLU A 154 -22.22 6.98 9.34
N TYR A 155 -22.64 6.27 10.39
CA TYR A 155 -22.17 6.46 11.76
C TYR A 155 -20.76 5.84 11.91
N THR A 156 -19.81 6.62 12.33
CA THR A 156 -18.40 6.22 12.33
C THR A 156 -17.92 5.49 13.60
N GLY A 157 -18.85 5.19 14.52
CA GLY A 157 -18.50 4.55 15.79
C GLY A 157 -17.91 5.50 16.85
N LEU A 158 -17.92 6.83 16.61
CA LEU A 158 -17.46 7.82 17.58
C LEU A 158 -18.64 8.69 18.06
N ILE A 159 -18.86 8.71 19.38
CA ILE A 159 -19.91 9.49 20.03
C ILE A 159 -19.38 10.20 21.29
N LYS A 160 -19.86 11.41 21.53
CA LYS A 160 -19.64 12.15 22.78
C LYS A 160 -20.96 12.39 23.48
N LEU A 161 -21.02 12.09 24.77
CA LEU A 161 -22.20 12.13 25.63
C LEU A 161 -21.97 13.11 26.80
N SER A 162 -22.95 13.95 27.09
CA SER A 162 -22.90 14.85 28.24
C SER A 162 -23.14 14.11 29.56
N PRO A 163 -22.75 14.69 30.71
CA PRO A 163 -23.05 14.12 32.01
C PRO A 163 -24.55 13.87 32.26
N GLN A 164 -25.42 14.68 31.67
CA GLN A 164 -26.88 14.51 31.79
C GLN A 164 -27.37 13.28 31.03
N VAL A 165 -26.86 13.09 29.83
CA VAL A 165 -27.13 11.88 29.03
C VAL A 165 -26.61 10.65 29.74
N MET A 166 -25.39 10.69 30.28
CA MET A 166 -24.83 9.57 31.05
C MET A 166 -25.68 9.18 32.27
N LYS A 167 -26.23 10.19 33.00
CA LYS A 167 -27.17 9.93 34.10
C LYS A 167 -28.45 9.23 33.62
N TRP A 168 -28.97 9.66 32.47
CA TRP A 168 -30.15 9.03 31.87
C TRP A 168 -29.84 7.58 31.46
N ILE A 169 -28.69 7.36 30.81
CA ILE A 169 -28.22 6.02 30.39
C ILE A 169 -28.16 5.07 31.58
N LEU A 170 -27.52 5.47 32.70
CA LEU A 170 -27.38 4.63 33.87
C LEU A 170 -28.71 4.21 34.50
N LYS A 171 -29.78 4.99 34.27
CA LYS A 171 -31.15 4.65 34.70
C LYS A 171 -31.89 3.71 33.74
N HIS A 172 -31.55 3.75 32.47
CA HIS A 172 -32.32 3.06 31.40
C HIS A 172 -31.54 1.93 30.72
N LYS A 173 -30.25 1.70 31.08
CA LYS A 173 -29.39 0.72 30.42
C LYS A 173 -29.96 -0.69 30.39
N ASP A 174 -30.73 -1.08 31.41
CA ASP A 174 -31.33 -2.41 31.51
C ASP A 174 -32.53 -2.60 30.57
N SER A 175 -33.00 -1.55 29.89
CA SER A 175 -34.04 -1.65 28.86
C SER A 175 -33.52 -2.11 27.50
N TYR A 176 -32.20 -2.10 27.30
CA TYR A 176 -31.54 -2.53 26.07
C TYR A 176 -31.14 -4.00 26.15
N ASN A 177 -31.36 -4.71 25.05
CA ASN A 177 -30.97 -6.11 24.95
C ASN A 177 -29.55 -6.24 24.34
N LEU A 178 -29.03 -7.47 24.27
CA LEU A 178 -27.69 -7.77 23.76
C LEU A 178 -27.44 -7.32 22.32
N THR A 179 -28.49 -7.20 21.50
CA THR A 179 -28.42 -6.89 20.06
C THR A 179 -28.89 -5.49 19.71
N SER A 180 -29.29 -4.66 20.68
CA SER A 180 -29.66 -3.26 20.45
C SER A 180 -28.51 -2.48 19.80
N SER A 181 -28.81 -1.63 18.82
CA SER A 181 -27.82 -0.86 18.07
C SER A 181 -27.65 0.56 18.63
N PHE A 182 -26.53 1.23 18.27
CA PHE A 182 -26.37 2.66 18.55
C PHE A 182 -27.39 3.52 17.81
N ILE A 183 -27.91 3.06 16.68
CA ILE A 183 -28.95 3.77 15.90
C ILE A 183 -30.26 3.81 16.67
N ASP A 184 -30.68 2.66 17.24
CA ASP A 184 -31.87 2.59 18.10
C ASP A 184 -31.70 3.48 19.34
N PHE A 185 -30.53 3.39 19.97
CA PHE A 185 -30.17 4.19 21.15
C PHE A 185 -30.23 5.70 20.87
N LEU A 186 -29.71 6.18 19.74
CA LEU A 186 -29.82 7.59 19.34
C LEU A 186 -31.27 8.04 19.15
N SER A 187 -32.12 7.17 18.61
CA SER A 187 -33.54 7.44 18.45
C SER A 187 -34.22 7.61 19.82
N ASP A 188 -33.90 6.76 20.80
CA ASP A 188 -34.43 6.86 22.15
C ASP A 188 -33.97 8.13 22.87
N LEU A 189 -32.70 8.52 22.72
CA LEU A 189 -32.18 9.78 23.26
C LEU A 189 -32.90 11.00 22.68
N LYS A 190 -33.20 10.97 21.38
CA LYS A 190 -33.98 12.02 20.71
C LYS A 190 -35.41 12.09 21.25
N ILE A 191 -36.07 10.94 21.48
CA ILE A 191 -37.40 10.85 22.09
C ILE A 191 -37.36 11.36 23.53
N ALA A 192 -36.28 11.11 24.27
CA ALA A 192 -36.06 11.62 25.63
C ALA A 192 -35.78 13.13 25.69
N GLY A 193 -35.70 13.80 24.54
CA GLY A 193 -35.56 15.26 24.44
C GLY A 193 -34.13 15.78 24.46
N PHE A 194 -33.11 14.94 24.34
CA PHE A 194 -31.72 15.38 24.26
C PHE A 194 -31.40 15.97 22.89
N LYS A 195 -30.55 17.01 22.90
CA LYS A 195 -30.05 17.62 21.66
C LYS A 195 -28.93 16.76 21.07
N ILE A 196 -29.18 16.26 19.84
CA ILE A 196 -28.22 15.46 19.08
C ILE A 196 -27.67 16.32 17.95
N SER A 197 -26.35 16.47 17.88
CA SER A 197 -25.61 17.11 16.79
C SER A 197 -24.70 16.13 16.09
N SER A 198 -24.53 16.32 14.79
CA SER A 198 -23.59 15.54 13.97
C SER A 198 -22.36 16.35 13.63
N TYR A 199 -21.21 15.69 13.54
CA TYR A 199 -19.98 16.20 13.00
C TYR A 199 -19.59 15.35 11.79
N ASP A 200 -19.57 15.95 10.61
CA ASP A 200 -19.18 15.25 9.39
C ASP A 200 -17.66 15.17 9.28
N VAL A 201 -17.13 13.98 9.35
CA VAL A 201 -15.68 13.72 9.22
C VAL A 201 -15.20 13.72 7.77
N SER A 202 -16.11 13.72 6.78
CA SER A 202 -15.82 13.86 5.35
C SER A 202 -14.69 12.93 4.88
N GLY A 203 -14.71 11.66 5.30
CA GLY A 203 -13.70 10.66 4.97
C GLY A 203 -12.40 10.70 5.79
N ASN A 204 -12.25 11.61 6.77
CA ASN A 204 -11.04 11.70 7.63
C ASN A 204 -11.06 10.69 8.79
N TRP A 205 -11.46 9.48 8.51
CA TRP A 205 -11.49 8.34 9.42
C TRP A 205 -11.33 7.04 8.63
N ALA A 206 -11.14 5.94 9.33
CA ALA A 206 -11.24 4.63 8.71
C ALA A 206 -11.78 3.60 9.70
N GLU A 207 -12.55 2.65 9.18
CA GLU A 207 -12.92 1.40 9.84
C GLU A 207 -12.04 0.29 9.28
N MET A 208 -11.40 -0.46 10.16
CA MET A 208 -10.38 -1.44 9.83
C MET A 208 -11.00 -2.79 9.51
N ASN A 209 -11.52 -2.95 8.30
CA ASN A 209 -12.03 -4.22 7.78
C ASN A 209 -10.94 -5.01 7.04
N GLU A 210 -9.99 -4.29 6.40
CA GLU A 210 -8.86 -4.87 5.68
C GLU A 210 -7.56 -4.11 5.99
N PRO A 211 -6.38 -4.74 5.83
CA PRO A 211 -5.08 -4.09 6.06
C PRO A 211 -4.87 -2.81 5.26
N THR A 212 -5.47 -2.71 4.08
CA THR A 212 -5.39 -1.55 3.20
C THR A 212 -6.12 -0.32 3.74
N ASP A 213 -7.13 -0.49 4.59
CA ASP A 213 -7.88 0.63 5.16
C ASP A 213 -7.00 1.58 5.97
N LEU A 214 -6.09 1.03 6.78
CA LEU A 214 -5.15 1.84 7.55
C LEU A 214 -4.19 2.63 6.65
N VAL A 215 -3.73 2.02 5.57
CA VAL A 215 -2.78 2.67 4.66
C VAL A 215 -3.43 3.86 3.95
N HIS A 216 -4.66 3.69 3.48
CA HIS A 216 -5.42 4.81 2.90
C HIS A 216 -5.68 5.93 3.92
N PHE A 217 -5.97 5.58 5.16
CA PHE A 217 -6.10 6.54 6.24
C PHE A 217 -4.80 7.31 6.51
N ILE A 218 -3.63 6.65 6.44
CA ILE A 218 -2.32 7.27 6.67
C ILE A 218 -1.93 8.17 5.50
N LEU A 219 -2.10 7.72 4.26
CA LEU A 219 -1.64 8.43 3.07
C LEU A 219 -2.52 9.64 2.73
N GLY A 220 -3.83 9.50 2.63
CA GLY A 220 -4.71 10.57 2.13
C GLY A 220 -4.52 10.83 0.63
N SER A 221 -4.82 12.06 0.16
CA SER A 221 -4.56 12.49 -1.22
C SER A 221 -3.05 12.64 -1.50
N LYS A 222 -2.65 12.68 -2.77
CA LYS A 222 -1.25 12.91 -3.19
C LYS A 222 -0.62 14.10 -2.47
N ALA A 223 -1.29 15.25 -2.47
CA ALA A 223 -0.79 16.47 -1.84
C ALA A 223 -0.68 16.33 -0.31
N GLU A 224 -1.67 15.72 0.34
CA GLU A 224 -1.66 15.50 1.79
C GLU A 224 -0.55 14.54 2.22
N THR A 225 -0.36 13.45 1.49
CA THR A 225 0.73 12.51 1.73
C THR A 225 2.08 13.22 1.69
N LEU A 226 2.35 13.97 0.62
CA LEU A 226 3.60 14.68 0.43
C LEU A 226 3.84 15.72 1.54
N LEU A 227 2.81 16.48 1.96
CA LEU A 227 2.91 17.44 3.07
C LEU A 227 3.22 16.77 4.41
N ARG A 228 2.62 15.62 4.68
CA ARG A 228 2.82 14.89 5.95
C ARG A 228 4.21 14.31 6.08
N ILE A 229 4.80 13.84 4.98
CA ILE A 229 6.13 13.21 4.99
C ILE A 229 7.26 14.23 4.88
N GLN A 230 7.07 15.36 4.16
CA GLN A 230 8.09 16.35 3.88
C GLN A 230 8.96 16.74 5.08
N PRO A 231 8.40 17.08 6.27
CA PRO A 231 9.20 17.50 7.44
C PRO A 231 9.96 16.35 8.11
N LYS A 232 9.72 15.10 7.72
CA LYS A 232 10.30 13.90 8.35
C LYS A 232 11.35 13.22 7.47
N LEU A 233 11.49 13.63 6.21
CA LEU A 233 12.41 13.02 5.26
C LEU A 233 13.85 13.50 5.48
N ILE A 234 14.80 12.56 5.48
CA ILE A 234 16.24 12.79 5.60
C ILE A 234 16.96 12.33 4.32
N LYS A 235 16.52 11.21 3.74
CA LYS A 235 17.16 10.57 2.57
C LYS A 235 16.67 11.10 1.23
N SER A 236 15.50 11.73 1.24
CA SER A 236 14.88 12.30 0.05
C SER A 236 14.25 13.65 0.34
N LYS A 237 13.75 14.31 -0.71
CA LYS A 237 13.02 15.57 -0.63
C LYS A 237 11.66 15.45 -1.32
N VAL A 238 10.74 16.29 -0.90
CA VAL A 238 9.51 16.59 -1.60
C VAL A 238 9.60 18.04 -2.07
N CYS A 239 9.20 18.32 -3.29
CA CYS A 239 9.12 19.69 -3.78
C CYS A 239 8.14 20.50 -2.93
N ASP A 240 8.46 21.77 -2.69
CA ASP A 240 7.51 22.68 -2.08
C ASP A 240 6.23 22.73 -2.91
N GLN A 241 5.09 22.92 -2.25
CA GLN A 241 3.81 22.83 -2.94
C GLN A 241 2.80 23.88 -2.47
N ILE A 242 1.88 24.23 -3.37
CA ILE A 242 0.63 24.91 -3.06
C ILE A 242 -0.50 24.01 -3.55
N THR A 243 -1.52 23.85 -2.70
CA THR A 243 -2.75 23.16 -3.04
C THR A 243 -3.90 24.15 -3.11
N CYS A 244 -4.77 23.96 -4.09
CA CYS A 244 -5.97 24.76 -4.26
C CYS A 244 -7.16 23.84 -4.47
N ASN A 245 -8.23 23.98 -3.69
CA ASN A 245 -9.48 23.28 -3.94
C ASN A 245 -10.39 24.07 -4.89
N TRP A 246 -11.38 23.38 -5.47
CA TRP A 246 -12.29 24.00 -6.43
C TRP A 246 -13.06 25.20 -5.88
N ASN A 247 -13.51 25.15 -4.63
CA ASN A 247 -14.26 26.24 -4.02
C ASN A 247 -13.39 27.49 -3.82
N ASP A 248 -12.14 27.32 -3.36
CA ASP A 248 -11.17 28.40 -3.20
C ASP A 248 -10.81 29.00 -4.57
N TRP A 249 -10.58 28.17 -5.59
CA TRP A 249 -10.33 28.66 -6.94
C TRP A 249 -11.49 29.49 -7.47
N ARG A 250 -12.69 28.98 -7.37
CA ARG A 250 -13.89 29.65 -7.85
C ARG A 250 -14.17 30.99 -7.16
N SER A 251 -13.88 31.06 -5.85
CA SER A 251 -14.18 32.25 -5.03
C SER A 251 -13.02 33.25 -4.96
N HIS A 252 -11.77 32.79 -5.04
CA HIS A 252 -10.57 33.58 -4.73
C HIS A 252 -9.40 33.29 -5.67
N SER A 253 -9.63 33.06 -6.98
CA SER A 253 -8.59 32.70 -7.95
C SER A 253 -7.43 33.70 -8.01
N GLU A 254 -7.70 35.01 -7.89
CA GLU A 254 -6.67 36.06 -7.86
C GLU A 254 -5.73 35.93 -6.65
N LYS A 255 -6.27 35.52 -5.50
CA LYS A 255 -5.47 35.27 -4.30
C LYS A 255 -4.56 34.06 -4.52
N VAL A 256 -5.11 32.96 -5.05
CA VAL A 256 -4.34 31.75 -5.35
C VAL A 256 -3.18 32.05 -6.29
N ILE A 257 -3.42 32.79 -7.36
CA ILE A 257 -2.37 33.20 -8.31
C ILE A 257 -1.29 34.04 -7.62
N LYS A 258 -1.67 35.02 -6.81
CA LYS A 258 -0.72 35.83 -6.05
C LYS A 258 0.10 34.99 -5.05
N ASP A 259 -0.52 34.06 -4.36
CA ASP A 259 0.16 33.16 -3.44
C ASP A 259 1.18 32.27 -4.18
N VAL A 260 0.83 31.75 -5.36
CA VAL A 260 1.74 30.98 -6.24
C VAL A 260 2.91 31.85 -6.71
N GLN A 261 2.65 33.06 -7.21
CA GLN A 261 3.70 33.99 -7.65
C GLN A 261 4.60 34.43 -6.49
N SER A 262 4.03 34.68 -5.30
CA SER A 262 4.81 35.05 -4.11
C SER A 262 5.75 33.92 -3.68
N LYS A 263 5.32 32.67 -3.82
CA LYS A 263 6.12 31.51 -3.37
C LYS A 263 7.09 31.02 -4.44
N PHE A 264 6.69 31.04 -5.71
CA PHE A 264 7.39 30.39 -6.82
C PHE A 264 7.75 31.34 -7.97
N GLY A 265 7.70 32.65 -7.78
CA GLY A 265 8.02 33.64 -8.84
C GLY A 265 9.37 33.36 -9.50
N GLY A 266 9.45 33.47 -10.81
CA GLY A 266 10.63 33.17 -11.64
C GLY A 266 10.91 31.69 -11.85
N GLN A 267 10.04 30.78 -11.42
CA GLN A 267 10.22 29.35 -11.59
C GLN A 267 9.28 28.76 -12.65
N ARG A 268 9.69 27.66 -13.23
CA ARG A 268 8.80 26.80 -14.02
C ARG A 268 8.06 25.87 -13.08
N LEU A 269 6.77 25.65 -13.34
CA LEU A 269 5.87 24.89 -12.45
C LEU A 269 5.31 23.66 -13.16
N ILE A 270 4.88 22.70 -12.37
CA ILE A 270 3.99 21.62 -12.74
C ILE A 270 2.66 21.81 -12.00
N VAL A 271 1.56 21.71 -12.73
CA VAL A 271 0.19 21.77 -12.20
C VAL A 271 -0.43 20.39 -12.40
N ARG A 272 -0.80 19.73 -11.30
CA ARG A 272 -1.23 18.31 -11.29
C ARG A 272 -2.58 18.18 -10.59
N SER A 273 -3.34 17.19 -11.00
CA SER A 273 -4.47 16.71 -10.22
C SER A 273 -4.02 16.11 -8.87
N SER A 274 -4.86 16.23 -7.85
CA SER A 274 -4.65 15.65 -6.53
C SER A 274 -5.99 15.36 -5.87
N SER A 275 -6.58 14.23 -6.20
CA SER A 275 -7.84 13.78 -5.62
C SER A 275 -7.66 12.39 -5.01
N VAL A 276 -8.37 12.12 -3.92
CA VAL A 276 -8.44 10.77 -3.34
C VAL A 276 -9.05 9.76 -4.33
N GLU A 277 -9.82 10.25 -5.32
CA GLU A 277 -10.42 9.41 -6.37
C GLU A 277 -9.42 8.92 -7.44
N GLU A 278 -8.25 9.56 -7.57
CA GLU A 278 -7.17 9.13 -8.47
C GLU A 278 -6.50 7.84 -8.02
N ASP A 279 -6.47 7.61 -6.73
CA ASP A 279 -5.81 6.49 -6.08
C ASP A 279 -6.81 5.33 -5.79
N GLY A 280 -7.86 5.23 -6.63
CA GLY A 280 -8.95 4.26 -6.49
C GLY A 280 -8.49 2.79 -6.46
N TRP A 281 -9.26 1.98 -5.73
CA TRP A 281 -8.97 0.60 -5.32
C TRP A 281 -8.77 -0.42 -6.46
N GLU A 282 -9.32 -0.20 -7.66
CA GLU A 282 -9.39 -1.23 -8.70
C GLU A 282 -8.51 -0.99 -9.93
N THR A 283 -8.14 0.23 -10.20
CA THR A 283 -7.26 0.55 -11.34
C THR A 283 -6.40 1.75 -10.98
N SER A 284 -5.09 1.64 -11.12
CA SER A 284 -4.26 2.82 -11.29
C SER A 284 -4.77 3.52 -12.56
N GLN A 285 -5.57 4.57 -12.42
CA GLN A 285 -6.01 5.39 -13.54
C GLN A 285 -4.84 6.29 -14.00
N ALA A 286 -3.67 5.69 -14.11
CA ALA A 286 -2.50 6.37 -14.63
C ALA A 286 -2.81 6.89 -16.05
N GLY A 287 -2.76 8.21 -16.24
CA GLY A 287 -3.00 8.86 -17.53
C GLY A 287 -4.44 9.32 -17.78
N VAL A 288 -5.38 9.15 -16.85
CA VAL A 288 -6.76 9.69 -16.99
C VAL A 288 -6.86 11.13 -16.51
N PHE A 289 -5.98 11.55 -15.60
CA PHE A 289 -5.95 12.90 -15.03
C PHE A 289 -4.78 13.71 -15.58
N GLU A 290 -5.02 14.97 -15.88
CA GLU A 290 -4.02 15.80 -16.53
C GLU A 290 -2.97 16.35 -15.57
N SER A 291 -1.73 16.39 -16.07
CA SER A 291 -0.63 17.15 -15.48
C SER A 291 -0.10 18.10 -16.54
N ILE A 292 -0.06 19.39 -16.24
CA ILE A 292 0.47 20.41 -17.15
C ILE A 292 1.87 20.77 -16.66
N LEU A 293 2.83 20.46 -17.52
CA LEU A 293 4.25 20.65 -17.27
C LEU A 293 4.73 22.02 -17.76
N ASP A 294 5.82 22.49 -17.19
CA ASP A 294 6.57 23.64 -17.68
C ASP A 294 5.75 24.95 -17.75
N VAL A 295 4.90 25.19 -16.76
CA VAL A 295 4.07 26.40 -16.63
C VAL A 295 4.91 27.55 -16.07
N ASP A 296 4.87 28.71 -16.71
CA ASP A 296 5.56 29.90 -16.25
C ASP A 296 4.81 30.55 -15.08
N SER A 297 5.45 30.64 -13.89
CA SER A 297 4.85 31.22 -12.70
C SER A 297 4.55 32.71 -12.81
N ASP A 298 5.31 33.45 -13.64
CA ASP A 298 5.16 34.89 -13.82
C ASP A 298 4.10 35.24 -14.86
N ASN A 299 3.73 34.29 -15.73
CA ASN A 299 2.68 34.48 -16.73
C ASN A 299 1.31 34.07 -16.16
N ILE A 300 0.53 35.07 -15.71
CA ILE A 300 -0.78 34.88 -15.07
C ILE A 300 -1.75 34.13 -15.96
N GLU A 301 -1.76 34.38 -17.29
CA GLU A 301 -2.71 33.75 -18.22
C GLU A 301 -2.41 32.27 -18.37
N THR A 302 -1.14 31.90 -18.56
CA THR A 302 -0.74 30.47 -18.68
C THR A 302 -0.94 29.72 -17.36
N LEU A 303 -0.62 30.34 -16.24
CA LEU A 303 -0.83 29.75 -14.91
C LEU A 303 -2.32 29.52 -14.63
N ARG A 304 -3.15 30.54 -14.89
CA ARG A 304 -4.61 30.43 -14.73
C ARG A 304 -5.17 29.30 -15.59
N LYS A 305 -4.82 29.30 -16.88
CA LYS A 305 -5.28 28.29 -17.82
C LYS A 305 -4.86 26.88 -17.36
N ALA A 306 -3.61 26.71 -16.94
CA ALA A 306 -3.13 25.40 -16.47
C ALA A 306 -3.93 24.88 -15.25
N ILE A 307 -4.25 25.75 -14.30
CA ILE A 307 -5.06 25.38 -13.13
C ILE A 307 -6.49 25.01 -13.55
N GLU A 308 -7.09 25.79 -14.45
CA GLU A 308 -8.44 25.54 -14.96
C GLU A 308 -8.51 24.25 -15.78
N ASP A 309 -7.55 24.00 -16.67
CA ASP A 309 -7.50 22.79 -17.50
C ASP A 309 -7.39 21.53 -16.60
N VAL A 310 -6.58 21.58 -15.55
CA VAL A 310 -6.49 20.47 -14.58
C VAL A 310 -7.81 20.30 -13.82
N PHE A 311 -8.48 21.36 -13.38
CA PHE A 311 -9.81 21.23 -12.76
C PHE A 311 -10.83 20.66 -13.75
N LEU A 312 -10.80 21.07 -15.01
CA LEU A 312 -11.74 20.58 -16.04
C LEU A 312 -11.51 19.11 -16.42
N SER A 313 -10.33 18.56 -16.15
CA SER A 313 -10.06 17.13 -16.37
C SER A 313 -10.83 16.19 -15.40
N TYR A 314 -11.31 16.73 -14.29
CA TYR A 314 -12.13 15.96 -13.35
C TYR A 314 -13.56 15.77 -13.88
N LYS A 315 -14.07 14.53 -13.79
CA LYS A 315 -15.46 14.21 -14.19
C LYS A 315 -16.51 14.91 -13.32
N ASP A 316 -16.21 15.10 -12.04
CA ASP A 316 -17.07 15.74 -11.05
C ASP A 316 -16.25 16.72 -10.21
N LEU A 317 -16.60 18.01 -10.32
CA LEU A 317 -15.97 19.06 -9.49
C LEU A 317 -16.67 19.15 -8.15
N LYS A 318 -16.06 18.59 -7.12
CA LYS A 318 -16.53 18.62 -5.73
C LYS A 318 -15.68 19.57 -4.88
N SER A 319 -16.16 19.91 -3.70
CA SER A 319 -15.43 20.78 -2.76
C SER A 319 -14.05 20.24 -2.37
N ASN A 320 -13.87 18.93 -2.41
CA ASN A 320 -12.62 18.24 -2.10
C ASN A 320 -11.77 17.88 -3.33
N THR A 321 -12.11 18.41 -4.50
CA THR A 321 -11.25 18.32 -5.70
C THR A 321 -10.10 19.32 -5.56
N HIS A 322 -8.88 18.85 -5.57
CA HIS A 322 -7.68 19.67 -5.39
C HIS A 322 -6.80 19.65 -6.63
N VAL A 323 -6.11 20.76 -6.83
CA VAL A 323 -4.99 20.90 -7.76
C VAL A 323 -3.72 21.12 -6.92
N LEU A 324 -2.65 20.44 -7.32
CA LEU A 324 -1.32 20.51 -6.72
C LEU A 324 -0.40 21.27 -7.65
N ILE A 325 0.24 22.33 -7.15
CA ILE A 325 1.18 23.18 -7.88
C ILE A 325 2.54 23.08 -7.22
N GLN A 326 3.56 22.68 -7.99
CA GLN A 326 4.94 22.47 -7.51
C GLN A 326 5.95 23.05 -8.52
N PRO A 327 7.18 23.37 -8.09
CA PRO A 327 8.28 23.62 -9.02
C PRO A 327 8.49 22.44 -9.97
N PHE A 328 8.67 22.76 -11.25
CA PHE A 328 9.05 21.77 -12.25
C PHE A 328 10.53 21.44 -12.10
N LEU A 329 10.85 20.17 -11.86
CA LEU A 329 12.22 19.71 -11.70
C LEU A 329 12.87 19.59 -13.09
N SER A 330 13.83 20.46 -13.39
CA SER A 330 14.70 20.36 -14.56
C SER A 330 15.97 19.57 -14.25
N ASP A 331 16.72 19.19 -15.29
CA ASP A 331 18.02 18.52 -15.16
C ASP A 331 17.98 17.19 -14.36
N VAL A 332 16.99 16.36 -14.67
CA VAL A 332 16.81 15.03 -14.08
C VAL A 332 17.79 14.04 -14.71
N ARG A 333 18.52 13.30 -13.88
CA ARG A 333 19.44 12.23 -14.31
C ARG A 333 18.74 10.87 -14.41
N ILE A 334 17.83 10.61 -13.48
CA ILE A 334 17.02 9.40 -13.47
C ILE A 334 15.62 9.79 -12.99
N SER A 335 14.60 9.30 -13.66
CA SER A 335 13.24 9.33 -13.16
C SER A 335 12.62 7.95 -13.26
N GLY A 336 11.67 7.65 -12.37
CA GLY A 336 11.14 6.31 -12.34
C GLY A 336 9.99 6.08 -11.37
N VAL A 337 9.59 4.83 -11.38
CA VAL A 337 8.63 4.26 -10.42
C VAL A 337 9.29 3.06 -9.76
N ILE A 338 9.18 2.96 -8.44
CA ILE A 338 9.59 1.80 -7.67
C ILE A 338 8.40 1.18 -6.97
N PHE A 339 8.20 -0.11 -7.24
CA PHE A 339 7.27 -0.95 -6.51
C PHE A 339 8.03 -1.68 -5.42
N THR A 340 7.56 -1.60 -4.20
CA THR A 340 8.26 -2.21 -3.05
C THR A 340 7.88 -3.68 -2.82
N CYS A 341 6.99 -4.21 -3.65
CA CYS A 341 6.71 -5.63 -3.79
C CYS A 341 6.20 -5.91 -5.21
N ASP A 342 6.16 -7.19 -5.60
CA ASP A 342 5.46 -7.59 -6.83
C ASP A 342 3.97 -7.25 -6.74
N MET A 343 3.43 -6.55 -7.73
CA MET A 343 2.05 -6.02 -7.70
C MET A 343 0.97 -7.11 -7.73
N ILE A 344 1.30 -8.29 -8.22
CA ILE A 344 0.33 -9.39 -8.37
C ILE A 344 0.37 -10.30 -7.15
N THR A 345 1.56 -10.71 -6.73
CA THR A 345 1.77 -11.73 -5.71
C THR A 345 2.14 -11.16 -4.35
N GLY A 346 2.61 -9.90 -4.30
CA GLY A 346 3.17 -9.29 -3.10
C GLY A 346 4.56 -9.83 -2.73
N ALA A 347 5.24 -10.53 -3.65
CA ALA A 347 6.57 -11.08 -3.41
C ALA A 347 7.57 -9.95 -3.03
N PRO A 348 8.52 -10.21 -2.11
CA PRO A 348 9.35 -9.20 -1.48
C PRO A 348 10.50 -8.72 -2.37
N TYR A 349 10.16 -8.10 -3.49
CA TYR A 349 11.10 -7.50 -4.43
C TYR A 349 10.90 -5.99 -4.51
N TYR A 350 11.98 -5.23 -4.63
CA TYR A 350 11.94 -3.91 -5.21
C TYR A 350 12.01 -4.04 -6.73
N ILE A 351 11.01 -3.50 -7.43
CA ILE A 351 10.93 -3.48 -8.89
C ILE A 351 11.02 -2.02 -9.32
N ILE A 352 12.16 -1.65 -9.92
CA ILE A 352 12.46 -0.27 -10.29
C ILE A 352 12.36 -0.16 -11.82
N ASN A 353 11.38 0.59 -12.30
CA ASN A 353 11.26 0.97 -13.69
C ASN A 353 11.72 2.42 -13.82
N TYR A 354 12.76 2.67 -14.62
CA TYR A 354 13.37 3.98 -14.68
C TYR A 354 13.91 4.33 -16.08
N ASP A 355 14.03 5.62 -16.33
CA ASP A 355 14.64 6.23 -17.49
C ASP A 355 15.87 7.04 -17.01
N ASP A 356 17.04 6.71 -17.53
CA ASP A 356 18.31 7.40 -17.26
C ASP A 356 18.89 8.10 -18.52
N VAL A 357 18.06 8.28 -19.54
CA VAL A 357 18.47 8.81 -20.85
C VAL A 357 17.74 10.11 -21.21
N SER A 358 16.41 10.17 -21.05
CA SER A 358 15.61 11.28 -21.57
C SER A 358 15.72 12.58 -20.76
N GLY A 359 16.08 12.52 -19.50
CA GLY A 359 16.11 13.66 -18.57
C GLY A 359 14.72 14.23 -18.23
N LYS A 360 13.65 13.50 -18.51
CA LYS A 360 12.26 13.90 -18.28
C LYS A 360 11.65 13.12 -17.11
N THR A 361 10.72 13.72 -16.40
CA THR A 361 10.04 13.11 -15.25
C THR A 361 8.75 12.36 -15.62
N ASP A 362 8.22 12.55 -16.84
CA ASP A 362 6.92 12.05 -17.29
C ASP A 362 7.00 10.83 -18.23
N THR A 363 8.20 10.39 -18.60
CA THR A 363 8.41 9.33 -19.60
C THR A 363 7.81 7.99 -19.21
N ILE A 364 7.75 7.69 -17.92
CA ILE A 364 7.26 6.39 -17.41
C ILE A 364 5.74 6.41 -17.27
N THR A 365 5.19 7.50 -16.74
CA THR A 365 3.73 7.64 -16.54
C THR A 365 2.98 7.81 -17.86
N SER A 366 3.62 8.37 -18.90
CA SER A 366 3.04 8.52 -20.24
C SER A 366 3.16 7.27 -21.12
N GLY A 367 3.97 6.29 -20.76
CA GLY A 367 4.19 5.06 -21.54
C GLY A 367 4.95 5.24 -22.87
N ASN A 368 5.53 6.42 -23.12
CA ASN A 368 6.08 6.81 -24.42
C ASN A 368 7.61 6.67 -24.54
N SER A 369 8.28 5.94 -23.64
CA SER A 369 9.74 5.80 -23.68
C SER A 369 10.19 4.47 -24.25
N ASN A 370 11.08 4.52 -25.25
CA ASN A 370 11.79 3.36 -25.79
C ASN A 370 13.06 2.99 -24.98
N SER A 371 13.37 3.73 -23.91
CA SER A 371 14.61 3.62 -23.11
C SER A 371 14.37 3.15 -21.68
N LEU A 372 13.19 2.61 -21.39
CA LEU A 372 12.86 2.11 -20.05
C LEU A 372 13.73 0.92 -19.66
N ARG A 373 14.34 1.01 -18.47
CA ARG A 373 15.07 -0.07 -17.82
C ARG A 373 14.31 -0.57 -16.61
N THR A 374 14.38 -1.87 -16.38
CA THR A 374 13.82 -2.52 -15.19
C THR A 374 14.93 -3.18 -14.39
N THR A 375 15.00 -2.86 -13.11
CA THR A 375 15.89 -3.54 -12.14
C THR A 375 15.02 -4.19 -11.07
N ILE A 376 15.25 -5.48 -10.81
CA ILE A 376 14.53 -6.25 -9.79
C ILE A 376 15.53 -6.68 -8.72
N LEU A 377 15.24 -6.37 -7.46
CA LEU A 377 16.12 -6.61 -6.32
C LEU A 377 15.36 -7.30 -5.20
N TYR A 378 15.92 -8.39 -4.68
CA TYR A 378 15.35 -9.05 -3.50
C TYR A 378 15.59 -8.19 -2.25
N ARG A 379 14.52 -7.89 -1.51
CA ARG A 379 14.54 -6.91 -0.41
C ARG A 379 15.55 -7.24 0.69
N ASN A 380 15.65 -8.51 1.08
CA ASN A 380 16.49 -8.91 2.22
C ASN A 380 17.99 -9.00 1.90
N GLU A 381 18.37 -8.94 0.61
CA GLU A 381 19.76 -9.03 0.18
C GLU A 381 20.34 -7.72 -0.38
N ILE A 382 19.58 -6.65 -0.35
CA ILE A 382 20.00 -5.35 -0.92
C ILE A 382 21.36 -4.87 -0.43
N ASN A 383 21.68 -5.10 0.83
CA ASN A 383 22.95 -4.68 1.40
C ASN A 383 24.16 -5.52 0.89
N ASN A 384 23.90 -6.67 0.29
CA ASN A 384 24.90 -7.59 -0.22
C ASN A 384 25.15 -7.42 -1.74
N ILE A 385 24.36 -6.59 -2.42
CA ILE A 385 24.46 -6.41 -3.87
C ILE A 385 25.52 -5.33 -4.17
N LEU A 386 26.73 -5.77 -4.47
CA LEU A 386 27.89 -4.91 -4.79
C LEU A 386 27.80 -4.19 -6.14
N SER A 387 26.84 -4.53 -7.00
CA SER A 387 26.76 -4.07 -8.40
C SER A 387 25.57 -3.14 -8.71
N ILE A 388 24.89 -2.60 -7.69
CA ILE A 388 23.79 -1.65 -7.92
C ILE A 388 24.37 -0.29 -8.31
N ASP A 389 23.77 0.35 -9.32
CA ASP A 389 24.01 1.76 -9.62
C ASP A 389 23.88 2.60 -8.34
N PRO A 390 24.91 3.38 -7.95
CA PRO A 390 24.85 4.20 -6.73
C PRO A 390 23.65 5.14 -6.66
N ARG A 391 23.12 5.57 -7.80
CA ARG A 391 21.91 6.41 -7.90
C ARG A 391 20.67 5.63 -7.47
N LEU A 392 20.51 4.38 -7.95
CA LEU A 392 19.42 3.50 -7.52
C LEU A 392 19.53 3.13 -6.04
N LYS A 393 20.75 3.03 -5.50
CA LYS A 393 20.93 2.83 -4.06
C LYS A 393 20.33 3.98 -3.24
N LYS A 394 20.49 5.25 -3.68
CA LYS A 394 19.85 6.41 -3.04
C LYS A 394 18.33 6.32 -3.07
N VAL A 395 17.76 5.87 -4.19
CA VAL A 395 16.30 5.64 -4.29
C VAL A 395 15.84 4.59 -3.28
N ILE A 396 16.56 3.47 -3.18
CA ILE A 396 16.23 2.40 -2.24
C ILE A 396 16.32 2.90 -0.79
N ASP A 397 17.37 3.65 -0.44
CA ASP A 397 17.54 4.20 0.91
C ASP A 397 16.37 5.17 1.26
N ALA A 398 15.93 5.99 0.30
CA ALA A 398 14.77 6.86 0.45
C ALA A 398 13.46 6.08 0.62
N VAL A 399 13.29 5.01 -0.16
CA VAL A 399 12.10 4.15 -0.09
C VAL A 399 12.05 3.39 1.23
N GLN A 400 13.17 2.86 1.72
CA GLN A 400 13.23 2.21 3.04
C GLN A 400 12.89 3.18 4.18
N GLU A 401 13.32 4.45 4.08
CA GLU A 401 12.90 5.50 5.01
C GLU A 401 11.38 5.71 4.98
N LEU A 402 10.78 5.78 3.78
CA LEU A 402 9.34 5.93 3.62
C LEU A 402 8.56 4.74 4.19
N GLU A 403 9.02 3.52 3.94
CA GLU A 403 8.41 2.32 4.52
C GLU A 403 8.42 2.33 6.04
N GLN A 404 9.52 2.81 6.65
CA GLN A 404 9.62 2.97 8.10
C GLN A 404 8.70 4.06 8.63
N LEU A 405 8.65 5.23 7.96
CA LEU A 405 7.81 6.37 8.36
C LEU A 405 6.32 6.05 8.26
N LEU A 406 5.92 5.33 7.21
CA LEU A 406 4.53 4.97 6.96
C LEU A 406 4.11 3.68 7.68
N GLY A 407 5.09 2.88 8.13
CA GLY A 407 4.84 1.57 8.72
C GLY A 407 4.21 0.56 7.75
N TYR A 408 4.41 0.76 6.45
CA TYR A 408 3.86 -0.07 5.39
C TYR A 408 4.89 -0.27 4.27
N ASN A 409 5.01 -1.50 3.79
CA ASN A 409 6.07 -1.91 2.89
C ASN A 409 5.58 -2.43 1.51
N LYS A 410 4.37 -2.03 1.11
CA LYS A 410 3.80 -2.35 -0.21
C LYS A 410 3.38 -1.05 -0.88
N LEU A 411 4.36 -0.35 -1.42
CA LEU A 411 4.22 1.00 -1.95
C LEU A 411 4.61 1.05 -3.43
N ASP A 412 3.88 1.87 -4.17
CA ASP A 412 4.17 2.39 -5.50
C ASP A 412 4.63 3.84 -5.32
N ILE A 413 5.87 4.13 -5.70
CA ILE A 413 6.51 5.42 -5.43
C ILE A 413 7.09 5.99 -6.71
N GLU A 414 6.65 7.20 -7.09
CA GLU A 414 7.26 7.98 -8.17
C GLU A 414 8.43 8.80 -7.63
N PHE A 415 9.58 8.71 -8.29
CA PHE A 415 10.80 9.38 -7.86
C PHE A 415 11.59 10.02 -9.02
N ALA A 416 12.48 10.94 -8.67
CA ALA A 416 13.57 11.36 -9.56
C ALA A 416 14.87 11.61 -8.80
N ILE A 417 15.98 11.52 -9.51
CA ILE A 417 17.32 11.96 -9.07
C ILE A 417 17.72 13.15 -9.96
N ASP A 418 18.03 14.29 -9.34
CA ASP A 418 18.48 15.49 -10.05
C ASP A 418 19.99 15.44 -10.38
N LYS A 419 20.49 16.51 -10.99
CA LYS A 419 21.93 16.67 -11.32
C LYS A 419 22.85 16.65 -10.12
N ASP A 420 22.37 17.02 -8.94
CA ASP A 420 23.12 17.08 -7.68
C ASP A 420 22.98 15.76 -6.87
N ASP A 421 22.47 14.71 -7.56
CA ASP A 421 22.22 13.39 -6.97
C ASP A 421 21.24 13.41 -5.79
N GLN A 422 20.36 14.39 -5.69
CA GLN A 422 19.30 14.46 -4.70
C GLN A 422 18.10 13.64 -5.17
N CYS A 423 17.59 12.77 -4.30
CA CYS A 423 16.36 12.02 -4.55
C CYS A 423 15.13 12.86 -4.21
N PHE A 424 14.19 12.94 -5.15
CA PHE A 424 12.88 13.57 -4.99
C PHE A 424 11.78 12.54 -5.07
N ILE A 425 10.76 12.69 -4.22
CA ILE A 425 9.54 11.87 -4.21
C ILE A 425 8.38 12.72 -4.73
N PHE A 426 7.68 12.21 -5.74
CA PHE A 426 6.56 12.92 -6.38
C PHE A 426 5.21 12.32 -6.04
N GLN A 427 5.16 11.04 -5.71
CA GLN A 427 3.93 10.35 -5.37
C GLN A 427 4.22 9.08 -4.57
N ILE A 428 3.31 8.73 -3.67
CA ILE A 428 3.30 7.48 -2.93
C ILE A 428 1.87 6.93 -2.96
N ARG A 429 1.74 5.67 -3.38
CA ARG A 429 0.48 4.91 -3.39
C ARG A 429 0.64 3.57 -2.69
N PRO A 430 -0.40 3.03 -2.06
CA PRO A 430 -0.37 1.67 -1.57
C PRO A 430 -0.55 0.68 -2.74
N ILE A 431 0.18 -0.43 -2.70
CA ILE A 431 -0.06 -1.58 -3.57
C ILE A 431 -1.05 -2.50 -2.88
N THR A 432 -2.19 -2.73 -3.50
CA THR A 432 -3.22 -3.65 -3.00
C THR A 432 -2.93 -5.05 -3.53
N VAL A 433 -2.59 -5.98 -2.64
CA VAL A 433 -2.33 -7.39 -2.96
C VAL A 433 -3.42 -8.26 -2.35
N ASN A 434 -3.95 -9.19 -3.13
CA ASN A 434 -4.91 -10.18 -2.64
C ASN A 434 -4.18 -11.24 -1.78
N HIS A 435 -4.13 -11.02 -0.46
CA HIS A 435 -3.48 -11.89 0.51
C HIS A 435 -4.19 -13.25 0.71
N GLU A 436 -5.46 -13.37 0.35
CA GLU A 436 -6.16 -14.66 0.41
C GLU A 436 -5.65 -15.61 -0.67
N LYS A 437 -5.31 -15.05 -1.84
CA LYS A 437 -4.81 -15.81 -2.97
C LYS A 437 -3.31 -16.12 -2.86
N TYR A 438 -2.52 -15.19 -2.31
CA TYR A 438 -1.06 -15.29 -2.26
C TYR A 438 -0.56 -15.12 -0.82
N LYS A 439 -0.38 -16.23 -0.12
CA LYS A 439 0.22 -16.26 1.22
C LYS A 439 1.73 -16.43 1.08
N ILE A 440 2.47 -15.33 1.11
CA ILE A 440 3.93 -15.36 1.06
C ILE A 440 4.47 -15.25 2.48
N ASP A 441 5.22 -16.28 2.89
CA ASP A 441 6.06 -16.25 4.08
C ASP A 441 7.48 -15.84 3.68
N ASP A 442 7.93 -14.67 4.09
CA ASP A 442 9.21 -14.09 3.70
C ASP A 442 10.41 -14.98 4.07
N LYS A 443 10.34 -15.74 5.19
CA LYS A 443 11.42 -16.65 5.58
C LYS A 443 11.51 -17.85 4.66
N SER A 444 10.39 -18.47 4.37
CA SER A 444 10.29 -19.60 3.44
C SER A 444 10.70 -19.17 2.04
N PHE A 445 10.21 -18.00 1.58
CA PHE A 445 10.56 -17.43 0.29
C PHE A 445 12.08 -17.23 0.15
N GLY A 446 12.71 -16.57 1.12
CA GLY A 446 14.16 -16.34 1.13
C GLY A 446 14.97 -17.62 1.09
N SER A 447 14.57 -18.67 1.84
CA SER A 447 15.28 -19.94 1.86
C SER A 447 15.19 -20.69 0.53
N HIS A 448 14.05 -20.61 -0.18
CA HIS A 448 13.91 -21.20 -1.52
C HIS A 448 14.75 -20.45 -2.56
N LEU A 449 14.77 -19.13 -2.50
CA LEU A 449 15.58 -18.31 -3.39
C LEU A 449 17.07 -18.56 -3.19
N GLN A 450 17.53 -18.65 -1.94
CA GLN A 450 18.92 -19.00 -1.62
C GLN A 450 19.32 -20.36 -2.18
N LYS A 451 18.49 -21.39 -1.99
CA LYS A 451 18.74 -22.72 -2.57
C LYS A 451 18.84 -22.68 -4.09
N ALA A 452 17.94 -21.96 -4.75
CA ALA A 452 17.97 -21.81 -6.20
C ALA A 452 19.24 -21.08 -6.66
N GLN A 453 19.73 -20.10 -5.91
CA GLN A 453 20.97 -19.38 -6.19
C GLN A 453 22.21 -20.27 -5.98
N GLU A 454 22.24 -21.06 -4.90
CA GLU A 454 23.32 -22.04 -4.65
C GLU A 454 23.37 -23.07 -5.78
N GLU A 455 22.24 -23.60 -6.19
CA GLU A 455 22.14 -24.53 -7.33
C GLU A 455 22.60 -23.88 -8.63
N PHE A 456 22.10 -22.68 -8.95
CA PHE A 456 22.53 -21.91 -10.13
C PHE A 456 24.06 -21.71 -10.14
N ASN A 457 24.64 -21.32 -9.00
CA ASN A 457 26.07 -21.06 -8.88
C ASN A 457 26.89 -22.36 -9.09
N SER A 458 26.43 -23.48 -8.54
CA SER A 458 27.09 -24.78 -8.74
C SER A 458 27.08 -25.22 -10.22
N LEU A 459 26.04 -24.89 -10.93
CA LEU A 459 25.89 -25.20 -12.36
C LEU A 459 26.74 -24.28 -13.28
N GLN A 460 27.30 -23.18 -12.75
CA GLN A 460 28.25 -22.35 -13.49
C GLN A 460 29.64 -23.02 -13.63
N GLU A 461 29.93 -24.02 -12.81
CA GLU A 461 31.22 -24.76 -12.92
C GLU A 461 31.30 -25.51 -14.26
N LYS A 462 32.52 -25.65 -14.76
CA LYS A 462 32.76 -26.36 -16.02
C LYS A 462 32.58 -27.87 -15.82
N PRO A 463 31.62 -28.49 -16.47
CA PRO A 463 31.41 -29.91 -16.33
C PRO A 463 32.47 -30.71 -17.10
N THR A 464 32.71 -31.95 -16.69
CA THR A 464 33.73 -32.82 -17.29
C THR A 464 33.29 -33.50 -18.59
N HIS A 465 31.97 -33.57 -18.87
CA HIS A 465 31.40 -34.34 -19.95
C HIS A 465 30.73 -33.54 -21.08
N ILE A 466 30.55 -32.22 -20.88
CA ILE A 466 30.12 -31.28 -21.92
C ILE A 466 31.03 -30.05 -21.98
N PHE A 467 31.01 -29.32 -23.09
CA PHE A 467 31.82 -28.15 -23.34
C PHE A 467 31.07 -26.87 -22.98
N GLY A 468 31.80 -25.79 -22.76
CA GLY A 468 31.27 -24.49 -22.36
C GLY A 468 31.77 -24.11 -20.97
N ASP A 469 32.30 -22.89 -20.85
CA ASP A 469 32.97 -22.45 -19.63
C ASP A 469 31.97 -21.92 -18.57
N TYR A 470 30.71 -21.70 -18.95
CA TYR A 470 29.62 -21.28 -18.08
C TYR A 470 28.27 -21.77 -18.63
N ALA A 471 27.23 -21.75 -17.80
CA ALA A 471 25.86 -22.09 -18.17
C ALA A 471 25.00 -20.83 -18.38
N ILE A 472 24.09 -20.89 -19.37
CA ILE A 472 23.01 -19.94 -19.55
C ILE A 472 21.70 -20.72 -19.43
N PHE A 473 20.76 -20.23 -18.63
CA PHE A 473 19.45 -20.81 -18.47
C PHE A 473 18.38 -19.95 -19.16
N SER A 474 17.54 -20.55 -19.97
CA SER A 474 16.46 -19.90 -20.68
C SER A 474 15.15 -20.65 -20.51
N ARG A 475 14.03 -19.95 -20.58
CA ARG A 475 12.70 -20.59 -20.60
C ARG A 475 12.43 -21.32 -21.90
N MET A 476 13.07 -20.87 -22.98
CA MET A 476 12.91 -21.44 -24.31
C MET A 476 14.24 -21.42 -25.05
N THR A 477 14.58 -22.55 -25.67
CA THR A 477 15.64 -22.70 -26.66
C THR A 477 15.04 -23.36 -27.91
N ASP A 478 15.55 -24.51 -28.36
CA ASP A 478 14.87 -25.49 -29.21
C ASP A 478 13.82 -26.31 -28.42
N TRP A 479 13.81 -26.17 -27.10
CA TRP A 479 12.83 -26.75 -26.18
C TRP A 479 12.04 -25.64 -25.47
N ASN A 480 10.74 -25.88 -25.32
CA ASN A 480 9.86 -25.01 -24.58
C ASN A 480 9.03 -25.82 -23.56
N PRO A 481 9.57 -26.15 -22.39
CA PRO A 481 8.82 -26.89 -21.37
C PRO A 481 7.47 -26.25 -21.02
N ALA A 482 7.40 -24.91 -21.07
CA ALA A 482 6.20 -24.16 -20.72
C ALA A 482 5.00 -24.45 -21.66
N GLU A 483 5.26 -24.81 -22.91
CA GLU A 483 4.18 -25.20 -23.86
C GLU A 483 3.55 -26.54 -23.50
N ILE A 484 4.30 -27.43 -22.87
CA ILE A 484 3.86 -28.80 -22.55
C ILE A 484 3.33 -28.91 -21.14
N ILE A 485 4.06 -28.36 -20.14
CA ILE A 485 3.75 -28.53 -18.72
C ILE A 485 3.36 -27.22 -18.02
N GLY A 486 3.37 -26.09 -18.74
CA GLY A 486 3.08 -24.76 -18.21
C GLY A 486 4.29 -24.06 -17.60
N THR A 487 4.16 -22.74 -17.39
CA THR A 487 5.23 -21.90 -16.81
C THR A 487 5.44 -22.10 -15.32
N ARG A 488 4.44 -22.68 -14.63
CA ARG A 488 4.46 -23.01 -13.19
C ARG A 488 3.83 -24.38 -12.98
N PRO A 489 4.49 -25.44 -13.47
CA PRO A 489 3.95 -26.78 -13.39
C PRO A 489 3.92 -27.29 -11.95
N ASN A 490 2.99 -28.20 -11.65
CA ASN A 490 3.05 -28.95 -10.40
C ASN A 490 4.19 -29.97 -10.39
N ALA A 491 4.60 -30.44 -9.22
CA ALA A 491 5.73 -31.35 -9.06
C ALA A 491 5.56 -32.67 -9.85
N LEU A 492 4.33 -33.19 -9.96
CA LEU A 492 4.05 -34.42 -10.74
C LEU A 492 4.29 -34.20 -12.24
N ALA A 493 3.83 -33.06 -12.78
CA ALA A 493 4.04 -32.75 -14.20
C ALA A 493 5.53 -32.56 -14.52
N ILE A 494 6.29 -31.91 -13.64
CA ILE A 494 7.75 -31.77 -13.77
C ILE A 494 8.41 -33.14 -13.78
N ASN A 495 8.16 -34.00 -12.79
CA ASN A 495 8.78 -35.32 -12.70
C ASN A 495 8.44 -36.20 -13.86
N LEU A 496 7.20 -36.15 -14.33
CA LEU A 496 6.77 -36.97 -15.48
C LEU A 496 7.45 -36.49 -16.77
N TYR A 497 7.58 -35.18 -16.96
CA TYR A 497 8.25 -34.60 -18.11
C TYR A 497 9.75 -34.93 -18.11
N ASP A 498 10.41 -34.85 -16.97
CA ASP A 498 11.81 -35.19 -16.81
C ASP A 498 12.03 -36.69 -17.13
N TYR A 499 11.24 -37.58 -16.52
CA TYR A 499 11.36 -39.03 -16.73
C TYR A 499 11.12 -39.43 -18.18
N LEU A 500 10.07 -38.88 -18.81
CA LEU A 500 9.68 -39.28 -20.17
C LEU A 500 10.53 -38.64 -21.26
N ILE A 501 11.12 -37.47 -21.01
CA ILE A 501 11.75 -36.69 -22.08
C ILE A 501 13.15 -36.22 -21.68
N THR A 502 13.27 -35.38 -20.64
CA THR A 502 14.46 -34.52 -20.46
C THR A 502 15.60 -35.15 -19.66
N GLU A 503 15.35 -36.27 -18.95
CA GLU A 503 16.43 -36.94 -18.19
C GLU A 503 17.41 -37.69 -19.14
N LYS A 504 16.89 -38.49 -20.08
CA LYS A 504 17.75 -39.36 -20.93
C LYS A 504 17.28 -39.45 -22.39
N ILE A 505 15.99 -39.48 -22.62
CA ILE A 505 15.41 -39.86 -23.94
C ILE A 505 15.84 -38.86 -25.01
N TRP A 506 15.78 -37.57 -24.74
CA TRP A 506 16.20 -36.53 -25.67
C TRP A 506 17.69 -36.67 -26.10
N ALA A 507 18.59 -36.94 -25.15
CA ALA A 507 20.02 -37.12 -25.42
C ALA A 507 20.29 -38.42 -26.22
N THR A 508 19.56 -39.50 -25.91
CA THR A 508 19.62 -40.76 -26.68
C THR A 508 19.22 -40.52 -28.12
N GLN A 509 18.08 -39.85 -28.35
CA GLN A 509 17.62 -39.53 -29.70
C GLN A 509 18.66 -38.69 -30.48
N ARG A 510 19.28 -37.70 -29.87
CA ARG A 510 20.33 -36.89 -30.51
C ARG A 510 21.53 -37.74 -30.92
N THR A 511 21.95 -38.65 -30.05
CA THR A 511 23.07 -39.59 -30.35
C THR A 511 22.77 -40.49 -31.56
N GLU A 512 21.53 -40.98 -31.71
CA GLU A 512 21.10 -41.76 -32.86
C GLU A 512 21.19 -40.97 -34.18
N PHE A 513 21.07 -39.67 -34.15
CA PHE A 513 21.23 -38.78 -35.31
C PHE A 513 22.69 -38.37 -35.57
N GLY A 514 23.66 -38.97 -34.86
CA GLY A 514 25.09 -38.71 -35.06
C GLY A 514 25.63 -37.49 -34.32
N TYR A 515 24.89 -36.95 -33.37
CA TYR A 515 25.37 -35.92 -32.50
C TYR A 515 26.11 -36.49 -31.28
N ARG A 516 26.78 -35.64 -30.56
CA ARG A 516 27.60 -35.99 -29.40
C ARG A 516 26.73 -36.51 -28.25
N ASP A 517 27.18 -37.61 -27.62
CA ASP A 517 26.56 -38.09 -26.39
C ASP A 517 26.91 -37.12 -25.23
N ILE A 518 25.91 -36.52 -24.68
CA ILE A 518 26.06 -35.51 -23.60
C ILE A 518 25.62 -36.03 -22.24
N ARG A 519 25.17 -37.31 -22.17
CA ARG A 519 24.78 -37.92 -20.90
C ARG A 519 25.98 -38.02 -19.95
N PRO A 520 25.84 -37.71 -18.63
CA PRO A 520 24.59 -37.53 -17.86
C PRO A 520 24.11 -36.10 -17.74
N ALA A 521 24.46 -35.17 -18.65
CA ALA A 521 23.97 -33.78 -18.56
C ALA A 521 22.43 -33.73 -18.60
N GLN A 522 21.86 -32.96 -17.73
CA GLN A 522 20.44 -32.64 -17.74
C GLN A 522 20.14 -31.49 -18.70
N LEU A 523 18.97 -31.55 -19.35
CA LEU A 523 18.50 -30.49 -20.23
C LEU A 523 17.76 -29.39 -19.45
N VAL A 524 16.94 -29.77 -18.46
CA VAL A 524 16.04 -28.87 -17.73
C VAL A 524 16.36 -28.88 -16.24
N TYR A 525 16.46 -27.69 -15.67
CA TYR A 525 16.61 -27.46 -14.24
C TYR A 525 15.42 -26.67 -13.71
N ASN A 526 15.06 -26.89 -12.46
CA ASN A 526 13.87 -26.30 -11.83
C ASN A 526 14.27 -25.31 -10.74
N PHE A 527 14.34 -24.02 -11.05
CA PHE A 527 14.60 -22.99 -10.05
C PHE A 527 13.28 -22.48 -9.48
N CYS A 528 13.07 -22.64 -8.18
CA CYS A 528 11.82 -22.28 -7.49
C CYS A 528 10.56 -22.85 -8.20
N ALA A 529 10.61 -24.13 -8.58
CA ALA A 529 9.55 -24.84 -9.30
C ALA A 529 9.19 -24.26 -10.69
N GLN A 530 10.08 -23.51 -11.30
CA GLN A 530 9.98 -23.07 -12.68
C GLN A 530 11.03 -23.78 -13.55
N PRO A 531 10.64 -24.41 -14.68
CA PRO A 531 11.57 -25.13 -15.54
C PRO A 531 12.35 -24.16 -16.42
N PHE A 532 13.67 -24.37 -16.46
CA PHE A 532 14.61 -23.65 -17.33
C PHE A 532 15.47 -24.64 -18.09
N VAL A 533 15.70 -24.36 -19.36
CA VAL A 533 16.57 -25.14 -20.23
C VAL A 533 18.01 -24.68 -20.07
N ASP A 534 18.94 -25.60 -19.82
CA ASP A 534 20.38 -25.34 -19.92
C ASP A 534 20.79 -25.19 -21.39
N CYS A 535 21.00 -23.95 -21.83
CA CYS A 535 21.43 -23.65 -23.20
C CYS A 535 22.77 -24.31 -23.53
N ARG A 536 23.67 -24.45 -22.56
CA ARG A 536 24.96 -25.14 -22.75
C ARG A 536 24.73 -26.61 -23.10
N ALA A 537 23.88 -27.32 -22.36
CA ALA A 537 23.50 -28.70 -22.65
C ALA A 537 22.79 -28.83 -24.01
N SER A 538 21.85 -27.92 -24.29
CA SER A 538 21.16 -27.89 -25.60
C SER A 538 22.14 -27.72 -26.76
N ILE A 539 23.05 -26.71 -26.71
CA ILE A 539 24.05 -26.49 -27.76
C ILE A 539 24.95 -27.73 -27.94
N ASN A 540 25.45 -28.32 -26.85
CA ASN A 540 26.28 -29.54 -26.94
C ASN A 540 25.56 -30.69 -27.63
N SER A 541 24.24 -30.82 -27.48
CA SER A 541 23.43 -31.88 -28.09
C SER A 541 23.31 -31.77 -29.61
N PHE A 542 23.68 -30.64 -30.19
CA PHE A 542 23.71 -30.43 -31.65
C PHE A 542 25.13 -30.45 -32.23
N ILE A 543 26.14 -30.75 -31.42
CA ILE A 543 27.50 -30.85 -31.92
C ILE A 543 27.70 -32.24 -32.57
N PRO A 544 28.17 -32.32 -33.84
CA PRO A 544 28.49 -33.58 -34.46
C PRO A 544 29.53 -34.40 -33.67
N ALA A 545 29.28 -35.70 -33.53
CA ALA A 545 30.13 -36.59 -32.69
C ALA A 545 31.56 -36.68 -33.16
N ASN A 546 31.84 -36.43 -34.44
CA ASN A 546 33.16 -36.53 -35.06
C ASN A 546 34.03 -35.26 -34.95
N LEU A 547 33.52 -34.18 -34.35
CA LEU A 547 34.33 -32.97 -34.14
C LEU A 547 35.37 -33.16 -33.03
N THR A 548 36.56 -32.57 -33.23
CA THR A 548 37.59 -32.57 -32.20
C THR A 548 37.20 -31.74 -30.99
N GLU A 549 37.69 -32.09 -29.80
CA GLU A 549 37.36 -31.41 -28.56
C GLU A 549 37.71 -29.91 -28.61
N GLY A 550 38.85 -29.54 -29.18
CA GLY A 550 39.23 -28.14 -29.30
C GLY A 550 38.32 -27.34 -30.23
N CYS A 551 37.80 -27.94 -31.28
CA CYS A 551 36.82 -27.30 -32.16
C CYS A 551 35.46 -27.16 -31.45
N THR A 552 35.03 -28.23 -30.79
CA THR A 552 33.77 -28.25 -30.00
C THR A 552 33.77 -27.19 -28.92
N SER A 553 34.85 -27.11 -28.12
CA SER A 553 34.94 -26.10 -27.04
C SER A 553 34.84 -24.66 -27.56
N ARG A 554 35.53 -24.34 -28.66
CA ARG A 554 35.45 -23.01 -29.29
C ARG A 554 34.07 -22.71 -29.82
N LEU A 555 33.42 -23.68 -30.45
CA LEU A 555 32.08 -23.53 -31.06
C LEU A 555 31.03 -23.29 -29.96
N VAL A 556 31.03 -24.12 -28.91
CA VAL A 556 30.09 -23.98 -27.79
C VAL A 556 30.26 -22.64 -27.08
N ASN A 557 31.49 -22.24 -26.76
CA ASN A 557 31.74 -20.94 -26.13
C ASN A 557 31.33 -19.77 -27.01
N ALA A 558 31.56 -19.85 -28.32
CA ALA A 558 31.09 -18.81 -29.27
C ALA A 558 29.57 -18.65 -29.28
N TYR A 559 28.82 -19.73 -29.22
CA TYR A 559 27.35 -19.68 -29.11
C TYR A 559 26.89 -19.13 -27.77
N LEU A 560 27.52 -19.52 -26.66
CA LEU A 560 27.21 -18.97 -25.35
C LEU A 560 27.48 -17.47 -25.28
N ASP A 561 28.62 -17.00 -25.83
CA ASP A 561 28.96 -15.59 -25.90
C ASP A 561 27.98 -14.79 -26.78
N LEU A 562 27.45 -15.41 -27.84
CA LEU A 562 26.43 -14.79 -28.68
C LEU A 562 25.08 -14.65 -27.93
N LEU A 563 24.69 -15.67 -27.15
CA LEU A 563 23.46 -15.63 -26.35
C LEU A 563 23.54 -14.64 -25.18
N LYS A 564 24.73 -14.29 -24.72
CA LYS A 564 24.93 -13.34 -23.61
C LYS A 564 24.82 -11.87 -24.05
N LYS A 565 24.95 -11.59 -25.35
CA LYS A 565 24.78 -10.24 -25.92
C LYS A 565 23.31 -9.88 -26.09
#